data_48db7b5df9c47beeb1daf87ad1f67474
#
_entry.id   48db7b5df9c47beeb1daf87ad1f67474
#
_cell.length_a   1.000
_cell.length_b   1.000
_cell.length_c   1.000
_cell.angle_alpha   90.00
_cell.angle_beta   90.00
_cell.angle_gamma   90.00
#
_symmetry.space_group_name_H-M   'P 1'
#
loop_
_entity.id
_entity.type
_entity.pdbx_description
1 polymer ?
#
loop_
_entity_poly.entity_id
_entity_poly.type
_entity_poly.pdbx_seq_one_letter_code
_entity_poly.pdbx_strand_id
1 'polypeptide(L)'
;MIKRVSLLMLSILMMMTVAVQSYSKEYKMKVKIITAKGDVNINLLPDKSPVTVANFVNLAKKGYYDGLKFHRVIDNFMAQGGDPTGTGMGGPGYRFEDEVNNGLNFSKAGKLAMANAGPGTNGSQFFITTVPTEWLNGNHTIFGEVVSDADLAVVKKLSNGDVMAKVVVEGDVDAFLKTQKNRVDSWNKTLKQNFPNKF
;
A
#
# COMPACT_ATOMS: atom_id res chain seq x y z
N MET A 1 30.21 42.06 -40.66
CA MET A 1 29.60 42.23 -39.32
C MET A 1 28.50 41.21 -38.98
N ILE A 2 28.09 40.31 -39.86
CA ILE A 2 26.93 39.39 -39.66
C ILE A 2 27.31 38.05 -39.01
N LYS A 3 28.60 37.65 -39.02
CA LYS A 3 29.02 36.32 -38.46
C LYS A 3 29.22 36.28 -36.95
N ARG A 4 29.26 37.41 -36.22
CA ARG A 4 29.44 37.43 -34.75
C ARG A 4 28.13 37.40 -33.95
N VAL A 5 27.00 37.74 -34.57
CA VAL A 5 25.68 37.75 -33.91
C VAL A 5 25.10 36.35 -33.83
N SER A 6 25.43 35.46 -34.80
CA SER A 6 24.91 34.09 -34.87
C SER A 6 25.48 33.16 -33.78
N LEU A 7 26.72 33.45 -33.30
CA LEU A 7 27.36 32.60 -32.27
C LEU A 7 26.85 32.91 -30.83
N LEU A 8 26.43 34.16 -30.60
CA LEU A 8 25.87 34.57 -29.30
C LEU A 8 24.42 34.05 -29.10
N MET A 9 23.64 33.97 -30.17
CA MET A 9 22.27 33.43 -30.09
C MET A 9 22.26 31.90 -29.87
N LEU A 10 23.26 31.18 -30.40
CA LEU A 10 23.38 29.75 -30.21
C LEU A 10 23.81 29.38 -28.77
N SER A 11 24.62 30.22 -28.11
CA SER A 11 25.05 30.01 -26.73
C SER A 11 23.94 30.31 -25.70
N ILE A 12 23.02 31.21 -26.01
CA ILE A 12 21.86 31.54 -25.13
C ILE A 12 20.78 30.46 -25.23
N LEU A 13 20.61 29.82 -26.39
CA LEU A 13 19.67 28.72 -26.56
C LEU A 13 20.15 27.42 -25.89
N MET A 14 21.48 27.27 -25.70
CA MET A 14 22.07 26.08 -25.05
C MET A 14 22.08 26.16 -23.50
N MET A 15 21.84 27.36 -22.93
CA MET A 15 21.75 27.55 -21.47
C MET A 15 20.33 27.46 -20.89
N MET A 16 19.31 27.28 -21.72
CA MET A 16 17.91 27.14 -21.26
C MET A 16 17.39 25.70 -21.19
N THR A 17 18.23 24.70 -21.40
CA THR A 17 17.92 23.35 -20.95
C THR A 17 18.24 23.20 -19.45
N VAL A 18 17.67 24.06 -18.62
CA VAL A 18 17.50 23.72 -17.20
C VAL A 18 16.62 22.51 -17.20
N ALA A 19 17.22 21.36 -16.93
CA ALA A 19 16.49 20.15 -16.64
C ALA A 19 15.48 20.50 -15.55
N VAL A 20 14.21 20.58 -15.92
CA VAL A 20 13.11 20.50 -14.96
C VAL A 20 13.17 19.08 -14.41
N GLN A 21 14.07 18.91 -13.47
CA GLN A 21 14.12 17.72 -12.65
C GLN A 21 12.81 17.77 -11.88
N SER A 22 11.80 17.03 -12.38
CA SER A 22 10.56 16.85 -11.67
C SER A 22 10.91 16.18 -10.34
N TYR A 23 11.04 17.00 -9.30
CA TYR A 23 11.19 16.52 -7.94
C TYR A 23 9.86 15.83 -7.61
N SER A 24 9.79 14.53 -7.85
CA SER A 24 8.65 13.74 -7.38
C SER A 24 8.66 13.84 -5.86
N LYS A 25 7.61 14.42 -5.30
CA LYS A 25 7.47 14.54 -3.85
C LYS A 25 7.47 13.13 -3.26
N GLU A 26 8.48 12.82 -2.47
CA GLU A 26 8.52 11.58 -1.67
C GLU A 26 7.49 11.70 -0.54
N TYR A 27 6.56 10.75 -0.45
CA TYR A 27 5.58 10.67 0.63
C TYR A 27 6.04 9.64 1.66
N LYS A 28 6.07 10.03 2.94
CA LYS A 28 6.45 9.14 4.05
C LYS A 28 5.23 8.80 4.87
N MET A 29 4.85 7.54 4.88
CA MET A 29 3.69 7.05 5.61
C MET A 29 4.02 5.75 6.32
N LYS A 30 3.47 5.61 7.53
CA LYS A 30 3.54 4.40 8.34
C LYS A 30 2.13 3.95 8.69
N VAL A 31 1.96 2.66 8.87
CA VAL A 31 0.77 2.09 9.46
C VAL A 31 1.14 1.35 10.74
N LYS A 32 0.28 1.45 11.75
CA LYS A 32 0.33 0.67 12.98
C LYS A 32 -0.93 -0.18 13.05
N ILE A 33 -0.76 -1.50 13.09
CA ILE A 33 -1.84 -2.46 13.34
C ILE A 33 -1.77 -2.85 14.82
N ILE A 34 -2.79 -2.51 15.58
CA ILE A 34 -2.88 -2.75 17.02
C ILE A 34 -3.60 -4.07 17.24
N THR A 35 -2.95 -5.01 17.93
CA THR A 35 -3.52 -6.34 18.27
C THR A 35 -3.26 -6.69 19.72
N ALA A 36 -3.98 -7.71 20.25
CA ALA A 36 -3.72 -8.25 21.58
C ALA A 36 -2.34 -8.94 21.71
N LYS A 37 -1.67 -9.26 20.59
CA LYS A 37 -0.32 -9.86 20.57
C LYS A 37 0.79 -8.81 20.55
N GLY A 38 0.43 -7.53 20.40
CA GLY A 38 1.31 -6.37 20.27
C GLY A 38 0.99 -5.54 19.03
N ASP A 39 1.71 -4.45 18.89
CA ASP A 39 1.61 -3.55 17.74
C ASP A 39 2.54 -4.02 16.61
N VAL A 40 2.08 -3.89 15.37
CA VAL A 40 2.89 -4.12 14.17
C VAL A 40 3.04 -2.79 13.44
N ASN A 41 4.26 -2.27 13.39
CA ASN A 41 4.59 -1.05 12.65
C ASN A 41 5.13 -1.40 11.26
N ILE A 42 4.63 -0.71 10.23
CA ILE A 42 4.94 -0.99 8.82
C ILE A 42 5.21 0.33 8.11
N ASN A 43 6.31 0.43 7.37
CA ASN A 43 6.54 1.51 6.42
C ASN A 43 5.77 1.21 5.13
N LEU A 44 4.97 2.17 4.65
CA LEU A 44 4.30 2.08 3.36
C LEU A 44 5.23 2.56 2.24
N LEU A 45 5.00 2.07 1.02
CA LEU A 45 5.84 2.29 -0.17
C LEU A 45 5.05 2.99 -1.29
N PRO A 46 4.59 4.24 -1.08
CA PRO A 46 3.71 4.94 -2.03
C PRO A 46 4.36 5.19 -3.41
N ASP A 47 5.69 5.33 -3.47
CA ASP A 47 6.40 5.55 -4.73
C ASP A 47 6.50 4.27 -5.58
N LYS A 48 6.31 3.09 -4.96
CA LYS A 48 6.38 1.78 -5.60
C LYS A 48 5.01 1.23 -5.97
N SER A 49 4.00 1.50 -5.15
CA SER A 49 2.66 0.95 -5.29
C SER A 49 1.61 2.01 -4.93
N PRO A 50 1.55 3.13 -5.70
CA PRO A 50 0.73 4.29 -5.34
C PRO A 50 -0.77 4.00 -5.27
N VAL A 51 -1.31 3.18 -6.17
CA VAL A 51 -2.74 2.82 -6.17
C VAL A 51 -3.07 1.95 -4.97
N THR A 52 -2.25 0.95 -4.70
CA THR A 52 -2.44 0.01 -3.58
C THR A 52 -2.32 0.71 -2.23
N VAL A 53 -1.29 1.57 -2.06
CA VAL A 53 -1.14 2.37 -0.84
C VAL A 53 -2.33 3.30 -0.66
N ALA A 54 -2.81 3.99 -1.72
CA ALA A 54 -3.96 4.87 -1.63
C ALA A 54 -5.23 4.11 -1.21
N ASN A 55 -5.46 2.92 -1.76
CA ASN A 55 -6.58 2.06 -1.35
C ASN A 55 -6.49 1.71 0.13
N PHE A 56 -5.35 1.14 0.57
CA PHE A 56 -5.15 0.71 1.94
C PHE A 56 -5.31 1.87 2.94
N VAL A 57 -4.64 3.00 2.66
CA VAL A 57 -4.67 4.19 3.52
C VAL A 57 -6.07 4.81 3.60
N ASN A 58 -6.80 4.88 2.47
CA ASN A 58 -8.19 5.36 2.45
C ASN A 58 -9.11 4.48 3.31
N LEU A 59 -8.97 3.16 3.20
CA LEU A 59 -9.74 2.19 3.99
C LEU A 59 -9.39 2.29 5.48
N ALA A 60 -8.10 2.33 5.83
CA ALA A 60 -7.64 2.44 7.20
C ALA A 60 -8.10 3.75 7.86
N LYS A 61 -7.98 4.89 7.15
CA LYS A 61 -8.45 6.19 7.64
C LYS A 61 -9.95 6.22 7.95
N LYS A 62 -10.74 5.42 7.24
CA LYS A 62 -12.18 5.26 7.48
C LYS A 62 -12.51 4.23 8.56
N GLY A 63 -11.52 3.62 9.20
CA GLY A 63 -11.73 2.56 10.18
C GLY A 63 -12.27 1.25 9.57
N TYR A 64 -12.07 1.05 8.26
CA TYR A 64 -12.55 -0.16 7.58
C TYR A 64 -12.00 -1.44 8.22
N TYR A 65 -10.73 -1.42 8.60
CA TYR A 65 -10.02 -2.57 9.16
C TYR A 65 -10.23 -2.76 10.67
N ASP A 66 -10.77 -1.75 11.37
CA ASP A 66 -10.95 -1.80 12.81
C ASP A 66 -11.94 -2.92 13.19
N GLY A 67 -11.52 -3.82 14.09
CA GLY A 67 -12.28 -4.99 14.52
C GLY A 67 -12.24 -6.19 13.55
N LEU A 68 -11.60 -6.08 12.39
CA LEU A 68 -11.45 -7.21 11.48
C LEU A 68 -10.42 -8.21 12.00
N LYS A 69 -10.56 -9.47 11.58
CA LYS A 69 -9.71 -10.58 12.01
C LYS A 69 -8.61 -10.88 10.98
N PHE A 70 -7.50 -11.39 11.47
CA PHE A 70 -6.62 -12.23 10.67
C PHE A 70 -7.32 -13.58 10.49
N HIS A 71 -8.06 -13.73 9.39
CA HIS A 71 -8.93 -14.90 9.14
C HIS A 71 -8.18 -16.10 8.58
N ARG A 72 -6.92 -15.91 8.13
CA ARG A 72 -6.05 -16.97 7.64
C ARG A 72 -4.61 -16.70 8.05
N VAL A 73 -4.13 -17.49 9.00
CA VAL A 73 -2.71 -17.44 9.42
C VAL A 73 -2.11 -18.83 9.21
N ILE A 74 -0.98 -18.87 8.53
CA ILE A 74 -0.22 -20.09 8.25
C ILE A 74 1.19 -19.90 8.77
N ASP A 75 1.60 -20.75 9.67
CA ASP A 75 2.93 -20.78 10.24
C ASP A 75 3.99 -20.92 9.13
N ASN A 76 5.11 -20.20 9.29
CA ASN A 76 6.19 -20.16 8.31
C ASN A 76 5.72 -19.76 6.89
N PHE A 77 4.69 -18.92 6.82
CA PHE A 77 4.22 -18.34 5.56
C PHE A 77 3.73 -16.91 5.74
N MET A 78 2.52 -16.69 6.25
CA MET A 78 1.93 -15.34 6.34
C MET A 78 0.72 -15.26 7.29
N ALA A 79 0.39 -14.03 7.70
CA ALA A 79 -0.88 -13.68 8.35
C ALA A 79 -1.72 -12.82 7.39
N GLN A 80 -2.93 -13.27 7.02
CA GLN A 80 -3.85 -12.61 6.09
C GLN A 80 -5.08 -12.09 6.82
N GLY A 81 -5.44 -10.83 6.52
CA GLY A 81 -6.62 -10.14 7.05
C GLY A 81 -7.25 -9.21 6.02
N GLY A 82 -8.11 -8.28 6.50
CA GLY A 82 -8.73 -7.25 5.66
C GLY A 82 -10.03 -7.67 4.96
N ASP A 83 -10.55 -8.85 5.27
CA ASP A 83 -11.87 -9.30 4.83
C ASP A 83 -12.94 -8.89 5.85
N PRO A 84 -13.94 -8.06 5.48
CA PRO A 84 -15.00 -7.64 6.40
C PRO A 84 -15.93 -8.78 6.83
N THR A 85 -15.96 -9.88 6.07
CA THR A 85 -16.78 -11.06 6.39
C THR A 85 -16.01 -12.14 7.16
N GLY A 86 -14.66 -12.08 7.13
CA GLY A 86 -13.79 -13.07 7.76
C GLY A 86 -13.80 -14.46 7.11
N THR A 87 -14.34 -14.58 5.90
CA THR A 87 -14.49 -15.87 5.15
C THR A 87 -13.40 -16.08 4.09
N GLY A 88 -12.63 -15.03 3.78
CA GLY A 88 -11.68 -14.99 2.67
C GLY A 88 -12.30 -14.55 1.33
N MET A 89 -13.63 -14.34 1.29
CA MET A 89 -14.38 -14.00 0.06
C MET A 89 -14.85 -12.53 0.03
N GLY A 90 -14.82 -11.83 1.17
CA GLY A 90 -15.29 -10.46 1.30
C GLY A 90 -14.28 -9.43 0.82
N GLY A 91 -14.78 -8.20 0.61
CA GLY A 91 -13.97 -7.08 0.16
C GLY A 91 -14.73 -5.76 0.20
N PRO A 92 -14.15 -4.68 -0.33
CA PRO A 92 -14.69 -3.34 -0.23
C PRO A 92 -15.82 -3.03 -1.24
N GLY A 93 -16.14 -4.00 -2.11
CA GLY A 93 -17.15 -3.86 -3.17
C GLY A 93 -16.58 -3.36 -4.51
N TYR A 94 -15.28 -3.17 -4.60
CA TYR A 94 -14.55 -2.84 -5.84
C TYR A 94 -13.25 -3.63 -5.95
N ARG A 95 -12.66 -3.61 -7.13
CA ARG A 95 -11.37 -4.22 -7.44
C ARG A 95 -10.47 -3.22 -8.15
N PHE A 96 -9.14 -3.47 -8.11
CA PHE A 96 -8.16 -2.67 -8.82
C PHE A 96 -6.97 -3.52 -9.29
N GLU A 97 -6.18 -2.94 -10.18
CA GLU A 97 -5.04 -3.54 -10.85
C GLU A 97 -3.87 -3.88 -9.91
N ASP A 98 -2.99 -4.77 -10.37
CA ASP A 98 -1.74 -5.10 -9.69
C ASP A 98 -0.64 -4.09 -10.02
N GLU A 99 0.26 -3.86 -9.05
CA GLU A 99 1.47 -3.05 -9.19
C GLU A 99 2.70 -3.92 -8.89
N VAL A 100 2.90 -5.00 -9.66
CA VAL A 100 3.93 -6.02 -9.41
C VAL A 100 5.28 -5.75 -10.09
N ASN A 101 5.33 -4.88 -11.12
CA ASN A 101 6.54 -4.54 -11.87
C ASN A 101 7.27 -3.32 -11.28
N ASN A 102 7.34 -3.23 -9.95
CA ASN A 102 7.83 -2.06 -9.21
C ASN A 102 9.22 -2.24 -8.59
N GLY A 103 9.89 -3.37 -8.91
CA GLY A 103 11.22 -3.72 -8.41
C GLY A 103 11.24 -4.31 -7.00
N LEU A 104 10.07 -4.51 -6.36
CA LEU A 104 9.95 -5.18 -5.07
C LEU A 104 9.84 -6.69 -5.25
N ASN A 105 10.31 -7.44 -4.26
CA ASN A 105 10.25 -8.90 -4.25
C ASN A 105 10.07 -9.46 -2.84
N PHE A 106 9.73 -10.73 -2.77
CA PHE A 106 9.50 -11.46 -1.53
C PHE A 106 10.74 -12.23 -1.02
N SER A 107 11.96 -11.76 -1.31
CA SER A 107 13.21 -12.38 -0.86
C SER A 107 13.47 -12.28 0.65
N LYS A 108 12.68 -11.45 1.36
CA LYS A 108 12.73 -11.28 2.81
C LYS A 108 11.34 -11.39 3.43
N ALA A 109 11.29 -11.81 4.68
CA ALA A 109 10.08 -11.75 5.51
C ALA A 109 9.63 -10.29 5.77
N GLY A 110 8.42 -10.12 6.30
CA GLY A 110 7.90 -8.81 6.70
C GLY A 110 7.33 -7.97 5.57
N LYS A 111 7.04 -8.57 4.41
CA LYS A 111 6.39 -7.86 3.31
C LYS A 111 4.90 -7.77 3.55
N LEU A 112 4.35 -6.54 3.47
CA LEU A 112 2.92 -6.28 3.40
C LEU A 112 2.50 -6.27 1.94
N ALA A 113 1.59 -7.18 1.56
CA ALA A 113 1.16 -7.35 0.18
C ALA A 113 -0.33 -7.63 0.05
N MET A 114 -0.89 -7.39 -1.15
CA MET A 114 -2.31 -7.65 -1.44
C MET A 114 -2.59 -9.13 -1.66
N ALA A 115 -3.59 -9.65 -0.97
CA ALA A 115 -4.22 -10.89 -1.35
C ALA A 115 -5.16 -10.65 -2.54
N ASN A 116 -5.17 -11.58 -3.51
CA ASN A 116 -6.01 -11.51 -4.69
C ASN A 116 -6.47 -12.90 -5.12
N ALA A 117 -7.42 -12.96 -6.05
CA ALA A 117 -7.93 -14.18 -6.70
C ALA A 117 -7.52 -14.26 -8.18
N GLY A 118 -6.35 -13.75 -8.51
CA GLY A 118 -5.80 -13.61 -9.85
C GLY A 118 -5.59 -12.16 -10.25
N PRO A 119 -5.04 -11.90 -11.43
CA PRO A 119 -4.68 -10.56 -11.90
C PRO A 119 -5.83 -9.55 -11.82
N GLY A 120 -5.55 -8.35 -11.29
CA GLY A 120 -6.51 -7.23 -11.25
C GLY A 120 -7.67 -7.42 -10.27
N THR A 121 -7.55 -8.32 -9.29
CA THR A 121 -8.62 -8.59 -8.32
C THR A 121 -8.32 -8.11 -6.91
N ASN A 122 -7.38 -7.17 -6.75
CA ASN A 122 -7.09 -6.56 -5.46
C ASN A 122 -8.32 -5.84 -4.88
N GLY A 123 -8.51 -5.94 -3.58
CA GLY A 123 -9.61 -5.30 -2.85
C GLY A 123 -9.13 -4.73 -1.52
N SER A 124 -9.63 -5.27 -0.41
CA SER A 124 -9.21 -4.89 0.94
C SER A 124 -8.32 -5.92 1.63
N GLN A 125 -8.28 -7.16 1.15
CA GLN A 125 -7.52 -8.21 1.80
C GLN A 125 -6.02 -8.05 1.56
N PHE A 126 -5.24 -8.21 2.61
CA PHE A 126 -3.78 -8.14 2.59
C PHE A 126 -3.17 -9.26 3.43
N PHE A 127 -1.88 -9.49 3.25
CA PHE A 127 -1.12 -10.39 4.11
C PHE A 127 0.25 -9.81 4.46
N ILE A 128 0.81 -10.31 5.56
CA ILE A 128 2.16 -9.98 6.01
C ILE A 128 2.97 -11.28 6.05
N THR A 129 4.07 -11.36 5.31
CA THR A 129 4.90 -12.57 5.24
C THR A 129 5.73 -12.75 6.51
N THR A 130 5.90 -14.00 6.97
CA THR A 130 6.73 -14.34 8.14
C THR A 130 8.07 -14.97 7.77
N VAL A 131 8.24 -15.35 6.50
CA VAL A 131 9.47 -15.91 5.89
C VAL A 131 9.64 -15.35 4.47
N PRO A 132 10.78 -15.53 3.78
CA PRO A 132 10.87 -15.30 2.34
C PRO A 132 9.85 -16.16 1.58
N THR A 133 9.17 -15.58 0.57
CA THR A 133 8.10 -16.25 -0.19
C THR A 133 8.22 -15.92 -1.67
N GLU A 134 9.40 -16.18 -2.27
CA GLU A 134 9.75 -15.75 -3.62
C GLU A 134 8.79 -16.27 -4.72
N TRP A 135 8.07 -17.36 -4.47
CA TRP A 135 7.05 -17.90 -5.39
C TRP A 135 5.85 -16.97 -5.57
N LEU A 136 5.71 -15.91 -4.75
CA LEU A 136 4.67 -14.88 -4.87
C LEU A 136 5.09 -13.70 -5.76
N ASN A 137 6.38 -13.67 -6.20
CA ASN A 137 6.88 -12.61 -7.07
C ASN A 137 6.05 -12.53 -8.37
N GLY A 138 5.72 -11.29 -8.79
CA GLY A 138 4.95 -11.03 -9.98
C GLY A 138 3.44 -11.33 -9.88
N ASN A 139 2.95 -11.88 -8.76
CA ASN A 139 1.55 -12.25 -8.57
C ASN A 139 0.82 -11.39 -7.52
N HIS A 140 1.56 -10.84 -6.55
CA HIS A 140 0.99 -10.05 -5.44
C HIS A 140 1.72 -8.73 -5.31
N THR A 141 0.97 -7.63 -5.23
CA THR A 141 1.53 -6.29 -5.07
C THR A 141 2.05 -6.09 -3.64
N ILE A 142 3.38 -5.92 -3.51
CA ILE A 142 3.99 -5.47 -2.26
C ILE A 142 3.79 -3.95 -2.15
N PHE A 143 3.34 -3.48 -0.99
CA PHE A 143 3.09 -2.05 -0.76
C PHE A 143 3.56 -1.53 0.60
N GLY A 144 4.22 -2.41 1.40
CA GLY A 144 4.83 -2.03 2.68
C GLY A 144 5.79 -3.08 3.21
N GLU A 145 6.54 -2.69 4.25
CA GLU A 145 7.50 -3.55 4.95
C GLU A 145 7.46 -3.29 6.45
N VAL A 146 7.48 -4.33 7.28
CA VAL A 146 7.59 -4.18 8.73
C VAL A 146 8.86 -3.41 9.11
N VAL A 147 8.75 -2.58 10.14
CA VAL A 147 9.82 -1.64 10.50
C VAL A 147 11.00 -2.36 11.17
N SER A 148 10.74 -3.42 11.96
CA SER A 148 11.75 -4.06 12.79
C SER A 148 11.51 -5.55 12.98
N ASP A 149 12.55 -6.26 13.47
CA ASP A 149 12.44 -7.66 13.88
C ASP A 149 11.44 -7.85 15.05
N ALA A 150 11.28 -6.84 15.90
CA ALA A 150 10.28 -6.86 16.98
C ALA A 150 8.86 -6.86 16.40
N ASP A 151 8.58 -6.03 15.39
CA ASP A 151 7.30 -6.03 14.68
C ASP A 151 7.05 -7.37 13.97
N LEU A 152 8.08 -7.92 13.31
CA LEU A 152 7.99 -9.22 12.67
C LEU A 152 7.74 -10.34 13.68
N ALA A 153 8.32 -10.26 14.88
CA ALA A 153 8.07 -11.21 15.97
C ALA A 153 6.60 -11.16 16.44
N VAL A 154 5.95 -9.98 16.42
CA VAL A 154 4.50 -9.87 16.69
C VAL A 154 3.71 -10.56 15.58
N VAL A 155 4.03 -10.31 14.29
CA VAL A 155 3.33 -10.98 13.17
C VAL A 155 3.43 -12.51 13.28
N LYS A 156 4.58 -13.05 13.68
CA LYS A 156 4.80 -14.49 13.89
C LYS A 156 4.00 -15.10 15.06
N LYS A 157 3.51 -14.27 16.00
CA LYS A 157 2.66 -14.70 17.12
C LYS A 157 1.18 -14.65 16.80
N LEU A 158 0.79 -14.07 15.64
CA LEU A 158 -0.61 -14.01 15.23
C LEU A 158 -1.15 -15.41 14.97
N SER A 159 -2.43 -15.58 15.23
CA SER A 159 -3.18 -16.81 15.02
C SER A 159 -4.50 -16.52 14.31
N ASN A 160 -5.11 -17.56 13.72
CA ASN A 160 -6.42 -17.42 13.11
C ASN A 160 -7.43 -16.87 14.15
N GLY A 161 -8.12 -15.81 13.74
CA GLY A 161 -9.11 -15.13 14.56
C GLY A 161 -8.59 -13.97 15.41
N ASP A 162 -7.26 -13.74 15.49
CA ASP A 162 -6.71 -12.56 16.15
C ASP A 162 -7.26 -11.28 15.48
N VAL A 163 -7.63 -10.30 16.32
CA VAL A 163 -8.32 -9.09 15.88
C VAL A 163 -7.35 -7.93 15.70
N MET A 164 -7.49 -7.21 14.61
CA MET A 164 -6.95 -5.86 14.44
C MET A 164 -7.86 -4.90 15.22
N ALA A 165 -7.50 -4.59 16.47
CA ALA A 165 -8.30 -3.70 17.31
C ALA A 165 -8.42 -2.31 16.67
N LYS A 166 -7.33 -1.85 16.03
CA LYS A 166 -7.28 -0.59 15.28
C LYS A 166 -6.16 -0.62 14.26
N VAL A 167 -6.38 0.08 13.13
CA VAL A 167 -5.34 0.32 12.12
C VAL A 167 -5.18 1.83 11.95
N VAL A 168 -4.03 2.35 12.37
CA VAL A 168 -3.71 3.78 12.37
C VAL A 168 -2.70 4.08 11.28
N VAL A 169 -2.93 5.13 10.49
CA VAL A 169 -1.99 5.60 9.46
C VAL A 169 -1.46 6.98 9.85
N GLU A 170 -0.14 7.17 9.75
CA GLU A 170 0.57 8.39 10.09
C GLU A 170 1.41 8.88 8.91
N GLY A 171 1.72 10.21 8.89
CA GLY A 171 2.56 10.83 7.88
C GLY A 171 1.77 11.62 6.83
N ASP A 172 2.24 11.64 5.59
CA ASP A 172 1.76 12.52 4.51
C ASP A 172 0.40 12.08 3.89
N VAL A 173 -0.47 11.46 4.68
CA VAL A 173 -1.69 10.76 4.25
C VAL A 173 -2.59 11.62 3.36
N ASP A 174 -2.99 12.80 3.84
CA ASP A 174 -3.96 13.65 3.12
C ASP A 174 -3.37 14.25 1.84
N ALA A 175 -2.09 14.60 1.89
CA ALA A 175 -1.37 15.10 0.72
C ALA A 175 -1.24 14.02 -0.36
N PHE A 176 -0.96 12.79 0.05
CA PHE A 176 -0.86 11.64 -0.85
C PHE A 176 -2.23 11.26 -1.45
N LEU A 177 -3.28 11.14 -0.64
CA LEU A 177 -4.62 10.81 -1.15
C LEU A 177 -5.15 11.82 -2.17
N LYS A 178 -4.75 13.10 -2.06
CA LYS A 178 -5.07 14.12 -3.09
C LYS A 178 -4.50 13.78 -4.46
N THR A 179 -3.35 13.12 -4.55
CA THR A 179 -2.78 12.68 -5.84
C THR A 179 -3.60 11.57 -6.50
N GLN A 180 -4.37 10.81 -5.72
CA GLN A 180 -5.24 9.72 -6.15
C GLN A 180 -6.74 10.06 -6.09
N LYS A 181 -7.06 11.35 -6.03
CA LYS A 181 -8.41 11.86 -5.71
C LYS A 181 -9.53 11.18 -6.50
N ASN A 182 -9.40 11.07 -7.81
CA ASN A 182 -10.47 10.50 -8.65
C ASN A 182 -10.77 9.03 -8.30
N ARG A 183 -9.73 8.23 -8.03
CA ARG A 183 -9.89 6.83 -7.59
C ARG A 183 -10.51 6.77 -6.20
N VAL A 184 -9.98 7.57 -5.27
CA VAL A 184 -10.46 7.62 -3.88
C VAL A 184 -11.94 8.01 -3.84
N ASP A 185 -12.36 9.00 -4.62
CA ASP A 185 -13.77 9.41 -4.70
C ASP A 185 -14.67 8.28 -5.24
N SER A 186 -14.22 7.58 -6.30
CA SER A 186 -14.94 6.43 -6.86
C SER A 186 -15.07 5.29 -5.84
N TRP A 187 -13.98 4.93 -5.17
CA TRP A 187 -13.97 3.90 -4.12
C TRP A 187 -14.89 4.27 -2.95
N ASN A 188 -14.85 5.53 -2.53
CA ASN A 188 -15.69 6.02 -1.43
C ASN A 188 -17.18 5.98 -1.77
N LYS A 189 -17.56 6.24 -3.02
CA LYS A 189 -18.94 6.07 -3.48
C LYS A 189 -19.39 4.62 -3.37
N THR A 190 -18.55 3.68 -3.81
CA THR A 190 -18.84 2.24 -3.71
C THR A 190 -18.90 1.77 -2.27
N LEU A 191 -17.97 2.22 -1.42
CA LEU A 191 -17.97 1.89 0.02
C LEU A 191 -19.25 2.34 0.69
N LYS A 192 -19.72 3.57 0.42
CA LYS A 192 -20.98 4.09 0.98
C LYS A 192 -22.20 3.27 0.54
N GLN A 193 -22.19 2.74 -0.68
CA GLN A 193 -23.27 1.87 -1.18
C GLN A 193 -23.28 0.49 -0.51
N ASN A 194 -22.09 -0.11 -0.31
CA ASN A 194 -21.98 -1.46 0.25
C ASN A 194 -21.98 -1.50 1.79
N PHE A 195 -21.63 -0.39 2.43
CA PHE A 195 -21.55 -0.28 3.89
C PHE A 195 -22.22 1.00 4.39
N PRO A 196 -23.53 1.21 4.12
CA PRO A 196 -24.21 2.48 4.39
C PRO A 196 -24.23 2.87 5.87
N ASN A 197 -24.13 1.89 6.77
CA ASN A 197 -24.12 2.12 8.22
C ASN A 197 -22.71 2.32 8.80
N LYS A 198 -21.66 2.21 7.98
CA LYS A 198 -20.27 2.34 8.44
C LYS A 198 -19.56 3.57 7.84
N PHE A 199 -19.97 4.05 6.63
CA PHE A 199 -19.30 5.15 5.92
C PHE A 199 -20.27 6.21 5.39
#